data_6c1f607c123c0bc242fbbebddfe7403a
#
_entry.id   6c1f607c123c0bc242fbbebddfe7403a
#
_cell.length_a   1.000
_cell.length_b   1.000
_cell.length_c   1.000
_cell.angle_alpha   90.00
_cell.angle_beta   90.00
_cell.angle_gamma   90.00
#
_symmetry.space_group_name_H-M   'P 1'
#
loop_
_entity.id
_entity.type
_entity.pdbx_description
1 polymer ?
#
loop_
_entity_poly.entity_id
_entity_poly.type
_entity_poly.pdbx_seq_one_letter_code
_entity_poly.pdbx_strand_id
1 'polypeptide(L)'
;VKGLWPFFVLCELVVRPAIAQSWTPQTSNTSVALRGVSAVSERIAWASGAKGTFLKTTDGGVTWTASVVPGAADADFRGVIAQSDKSAYLLSSGAGPLSRLYKANDGGVKWDLLMVNPNPKGFWDGIAMWDPLHGILLGDPVNGRFDIWTTSDGVTWVQQKGPPALPQEGAFAASNTGLSVRGAHEAWFGTGGVSGGRVFHSTDDGKTWTVSKTPLRHDSENAGVFSIAFSDARHGVAVGGDFMKPGDAAGTIAITEDAGKTWAAPAMPLPGYRSAVAYLDATKMWIAVGTSGSDVSIDGGRTWRPFNKAGYNAMSFVGSIGWAVGPGGMIAIANGW
;
A
#
# COMPACT_ATOMS: atom_id res chain seq x y z
N VAL A 1 -50.53 -3.55 56.36
CA VAL A 1 -49.29 -2.93 55.87
C VAL A 1 -48.55 -4.01 55.07
N LYS A 2 -48.62 -3.94 53.72
CA LYS A 2 -47.88 -4.85 52.86
C LYS A 2 -46.56 -4.13 52.43
N GLY A 3 -45.43 -4.68 52.86
CA GLY A 3 -44.12 -4.20 52.48
C GLY A 3 -43.79 -4.59 51.03
N LEU A 4 -43.49 -3.58 50.17
CA LEU A 4 -42.85 -3.77 48.88
C LEU A 4 -41.33 -3.87 49.09
N TRP A 5 -40.76 -4.99 48.71
CA TRP A 5 -39.31 -5.12 48.58
C TRP A 5 -38.89 -4.65 47.18
N PRO A 6 -37.86 -3.81 47.03
CA PRO A 6 -37.35 -3.45 45.75
C PRO A 6 -36.50 -4.57 45.19
N PHE A 7 -36.86 -5.08 44.01
CA PHE A 7 -35.99 -5.93 43.18
C PHE A 7 -34.85 -5.07 42.60
N PHE A 8 -33.63 -5.23 43.11
CA PHE A 8 -32.44 -4.72 42.44
C PHE A 8 -32.11 -5.70 41.31
N VAL A 9 -32.31 -5.25 40.07
CA VAL A 9 -31.75 -5.92 38.87
C VAL A 9 -30.25 -5.54 38.80
N LEU A 10 -29.40 -6.48 39.17
CA LEU A 10 -27.97 -6.38 38.98
C LEU A 10 -27.71 -6.56 37.48
N CYS A 11 -27.46 -5.47 36.77
CA CYS A 11 -27.01 -5.51 35.39
C CYS A 11 -25.51 -5.86 35.39
N GLU A 12 -25.19 -7.14 35.21
CA GLU A 12 -23.79 -7.56 35.02
C GLU A 12 -23.29 -6.99 33.68
N LEU A 13 -22.46 -5.96 33.76
CA LEU A 13 -21.65 -5.49 32.65
C LEU A 13 -20.63 -6.58 32.32
N VAL A 14 -20.93 -7.41 31.34
CA VAL A 14 -19.94 -8.32 30.74
C VAL A 14 -18.93 -7.46 29.99
N VAL A 15 -17.86 -7.07 30.68
CA VAL A 15 -16.70 -6.45 30.05
C VAL A 15 -15.99 -7.54 29.26
N ARG A 16 -16.28 -7.62 27.95
CA ARG A 16 -15.48 -8.42 27.05
C ARG A 16 -14.09 -7.82 26.99
N PRO A 17 -13.01 -8.59 27.25
CA PRO A 17 -11.66 -8.05 27.05
C PRO A 17 -11.56 -7.61 25.58
N ALA A 18 -11.20 -6.36 25.37
CA ALA A 18 -10.88 -5.87 24.02
C ALA A 18 -9.68 -6.68 23.52
N ILE A 19 -9.87 -7.45 22.46
CA ILE A 19 -8.77 -8.14 21.78
C ILE A 19 -7.82 -7.03 21.29
N ALA A 20 -6.57 -7.04 21.79
CA ALA A 20 -5.59 -6.07 21.36
C ALA A 20 -5.21 -6.34 19.88
N GLN A 21 -5.11 -5.28 19.09
CA GLN A 21 -4.64 -5.38 17.70
C GLN A 21 -3.24 -6.00 17.67
N SER A 22 -3.06 -6.98 16.79
CA SER A 22 -1.77 -7.67 16.63
C SER A 22 -1.57 -8.24 15.23
N TRP A 23 -0.31 -8.47 14.90
CA TRP A 23 0.09 -9.28 13.76
C TRP A 23 0.47 -10.68 14.26
N THR A 24 -0.22 -11.72 13.78
CA THR A 24 0.14 -13.12 14.06
C THR A 24 0.96 -13.66 12.90
N PRO A 25 2.23 -14.05 13.14
CA PRO A 25 3.09 -14.61 12.11
C PRO A 25 2.49 -15.87 11.47
N GLN A 26 2.70 -16.02 10.16
CA GLN A 26 2.33 -17.19 9.38
C GLN A 26 3.59 -17.74 8.66
N THR A 27 3.52 -18.97 8.17
CA THR A 27 4.62 -19.63 7.43
C THR A 27 4.48 -19.35 5.95
N SER A 28 5.39 -18.57 5.37
CA SER A 28 5.41 -18.21 3.95
C SER A 28 6.06 -19.27 3.04
N ASN A 29 6.80 -20.21 3.60
CA ASN A 29 7.60 -21.21 2.88
C ASN A 29 8.70 -20.61 1.96
N THR A 30 9.14 -19.38 2.25
CA THR A 30 10.26 -18.72 1.55
C THR A 30 11.07 -17.86 2.52
N SER A 31 12.32 -17.63 2.19
CA SER A 31 13.20 -16.67 2.89
C SER A 31 13.44 -15.40 2.08
N VAL A 32 12.77 -15.25 0.93
CA VAL A 32 12.92 -14.08 0.06
C VAL A 32 12.24 -12.89 0.69
N ALA A 33 12.79 -11.68 0.52
CA ALA A 33 12.13 -10.47 0.95
C ALA A 33 10.79 -10.28 0.19
N LEU A 34 9.68 -10.24 0.93
CA LEU A 34 8.36 -9.96 0.39
C LEU A 34 8.12 -8.45 0.36
N ARG A 35 7.54 -7.96 -0.74
CA ARG A 35 7.45 -6.54 -1.07
C ARG A 35 6.04 -6.01 -1.23
N GLY A 36 5.11 -6.85 -1.70
CA GLY A 36 3.72 -6.52 -1.92
C GLY A 36 2.79 -7.59 -1.39
N VAL A 37 1.56 -7.21 -1.06
CA VAL A 37 0.48 -8.11 -0.69
C VAL A 37 -0.85 -7.52 -1.15
N SER A 38 -1.75 -8.37 -1.64
CA SER A 38 -3.08 -8.00 -2.11
C SER A 38 -4.12 -8.98 -1.58
N ALA A 39 -4.97 -8.52 -0.68
CA ALA A 39 -6.11 -9.26 -0.13
C ALA A 39 -7.29 -9.17 -1.10
N VAL A 40 -7.89 -10.31 -1.43
CA VAL A 40 -9.07 -10.42 -2.30
C VAL A 40 -10.33 -10.72 -1.49
N SER A 41 -10.19 -11.59 -0.52
CA SER A 41 -11.28 -11.98 0.40
C SER A 41 -10.66 -12.44 1.72
N GLU A 42 -11.48 -12.75 2.71
CA GLU A 42 -11.01 -13.32 3.99
C GLU A 42 -10.18 -14.60 3.84
N ARG A 43 -10.30 -15.28 2.68
CA ARG A 43 -9.61 -16.54 2.41
C ARG A 43 -8.52 -16.43 1.36
N ILE A 44 -8.59 -15.44 0.47
CA ILE A 44 -7.75 -15.34 -0.71
C ILE A 44 -6.87 -14.11 -0.61
N ALA A 45 -5.57 -14.32 -0.66
CA ALA A 45 -4.57 -13.27 -0.78
C ALA A 45 -3.37 -13.73 -1.62
N TRP A 46 -2.72 -12.76 -2.24
CA TRP A 46 -1.47 -12.94 -2.97
C TRP A 46 -0.38 -12.06 -2.37
N ALA A 47 0.84 -12.53 -2.41
CA ALA A 47 2.01 -11.75 -2.03
C ALA A 47 3.08 -11.83 -3.12
N SER A 48 3.97 -10.84 -3.16
CA SER A 48 5.05 -10.75 -4.13
C SER A 48 6.37 -10.37 -3.48
N GLY A 49 7.48 -10.71 -4.12
CA GLY A 49 8.80 -10.42 -3.58
C GLY A 49 9.93 -10.53 -4.61
N ALA A 50 11.14 -10.45 -4.12
CA ALA A 50 12.34 -10.53 -4.93
C ALA A 50 12.52 -11.92 -5.57
N LYS A 51 13.47 -12.03 -6.51
CA LYS A 51 13.82 -13.29 -7.21
C LYS A 51 12.64 -13.92 -7.96
N GLY A 52 11.77 -13.10 -8.53
CA GLY A 52 10.60 -13.56 -9.29
C GLY A 52 9.55 -14.26 -8.44
N THR A 53 9.56 -14.09 -7.12
CA THR A 53 8.72 -14.85 -6.19
C THR A 53 7.33 -14.24 -6.07
N PHE A 54 6.32 -15.11 -6.07
CA PHE A 54 4.96 -14.80 -5.63
C PHE A 54 4.42 -15.88 -4.70
N LEU A 55 3.47 -15.53 -3.87
CA LEU A 55 2.80 -16.45 -2.95
C LEU A 55 1.30 -16.30 -3.11
N LYS A 56 0.57 -17.37 -2.81
CA LYS A 56 -0.88 -17.37 -2.78
C LYS A 56 -1.40 -18.20 -1.60
N THR A 57 -2.46 -17.71 -0.98
CA THR A 57 -3.33 -18.48 -0.07
C THR A 57 -4.76 -18.48 -0.58
N THR A 58 -5.49 -19.57 -0.30
CA THR A 58 -6.94 -19.74 -0.56
C THR A 58 -7.71 -20.22 0.67
N ASP A 59 -7.02 -20.28 1.81
CA ASP A 59 -7.54 -20.80 3.08
C ASP A 59 -7.40 -19.83 4.26
N GLY A 60 -7.23 -18.52 3.97
CA GLY A 60 -7.06 -17.48 4.99
C GLY A 60 -5.64 -17.41 5.56
N GLY A 61 -4.66 -17.92 4.81
CA GLY A 61 -3.26 -17.93 5.23
C GLY A 61 -2.89 -19.06 6.16
N VAL A 62 -3.76 -20.08 6.33
CA VAL A 62 -3.39 -21.35 7.00
C VAL A 62 -2.25 -21.99 6.24
N THR A 63 -2.33 -21.96 4.90
CA THR A 63 -1.22 -22.36 4.02
C THR A 63 -0.91 -21.26 3.00
N TRP A 64 0.39 -21.07 2.75
CA TRP A 64 0.91 -20.22 1.69
C TRP A 64 1.74 -21.06 0.73
N THR A 65 1.40 -21.02 -0.55
CA THR A 65 2.18 -21.65 -1.61
C THR A 65 3.09 -20.61 -2.24
N ALA A 66 4.39 -20.79 -2.10
CA ALA A 66 5.41 -19.96 -2.73
C ALA A 66 5.83 -20.54 -4.07
N SER A 67 5.94 -19.71 -5.09
CA SER A 67 6.32 -20.07 -6.45
C SER A 67 7.18 -18.96 -7.08
N VAL A 68 7.83 -19.28 -8.20
CA VAL A 68 8.62 -18.33 -8.99
C VAL A 68 8.01 -18.24 -10.38
N VAL A 69 7.86 -17.03 -10.89
CA VAL A 69 7.41 -16.80 -12.28
C VAL A 69 8.48 -17.32 -13.23
N PRO A 70 8.15 -18.27 -14.13
CA PRO A 70 9.11 -18.82 -15.07
C PRO A 70 9.78 -17.74 -15.92
N GLY A 71 11.11 -17.76 -15.98
CA GLY A 71 11.90 -16.78 -16.74
C GLY A 71 12.04 -15.39 -16.09
N ALA A 72 11.56 -15.19 -14.84
CA ALA A 72 11.63 -13.92 -14.14
C ALA A 72 12.42 -13.98 -12.81
N ALA A 73 13.40 -14.89 -12.69
CA ALA A 73 14.19 -15.04 -11.46
C ALA A 73 15.04 -13.79 -11.09
N ASP A 74 15.22 -12.87 -12.03
CA ASP A 74 15.86 -11.57 -11.85
C ASP A 74 14.91 -10.46 -11.39
N ALA A 75 13.59 -10.72 -11.40
CA ALA A 75 12.58 -9.72 -11.08
C ALA A 75 12.47 -9.47 -9.56
N ASP A 76 12.39 -8.20 -9.16
CA ASP A 76 11.99 -7.78 -7.82
C ASP A 76 10.52 -7.30 -7.89
N PHE A 77 9.56 -8.21 -7.63
CA PHE A 77 8.14 -7.89 -7.68
C PHE A 77 7.72 -7.07 -6.47
N ARG A 78 7.68 -5.75 -6.65
CA ARG A 78 7.29 -4.78 -5.62
C ARG A 78 5.81 -4.47 -5.61
N GLY A 79 5.10 -4.73 -6.71
CA GLY A 79 3.66 -4.57 -6.81
C GLY A 79 2.96 -5.90 -7.08
N VAL A 80 1.84 -6.15 -6.39
CA VAL A 80 0.87 -7.19 -6.69
C VAL A 80 -0.54 -6.64 -6.57
N ILE A 81 -1.38 -6.88 -7.59
CA ILE A 81 -2.81 -6.59 -7.57
C ILE A 81 -3.53 -7.89 -7.93
N ALA A 82 -4.21 -8.47 -6.97
CA ALA A 82 -5.03 -9.65 -7.17
C ALA A 82 -6.50 -9.26 -7.35
N GLN A 83 -7.15 -9.82 -8.36
CA GLN A 83 -8.56 -9.62 -8.67
C GLN A 83 -9.41 -10.82 -8.22
N SER A 84 -8.78 -12.00 -8.11
CA SER A 84 -9.42 -13.24 -7.66
C SER A 84 -8.35 -14.26 -7.23
N ASP A 85 -8.78 -15.49 -6.93
CA ASP A 85 -7.87 -16.63 -6.76
C ASP A 85 -7.18 -17.06 -8.05
N LYS A 86 -7.65 -16.57 -9.21
CA LYS A 86 -7.11 -16.91 -10.54
C LYS A 86 -6.41 -15.78 -11.23
N SER A 87 -6.85 -14.53 -11.02
CA SER A 87 -6.34 -13.37 -11.75
C SER A 87 -5.55 -12.44 -10.85
N ALA A 88 -4.31 -12.15 -11.25
CA ALA A 88 -3.45 -11.20 -10.57
C ALA A 88 -2.43 -10.57 -11.55
N TYR A 89 -1.99 -9.36 -11.19
CA TYR A 89 -0.85 -8.68 -11.81
C TYR A 89 0.35 -8.72 -10.86
N LEU A 90 1.54 -8.81 -11.44
CA LEU A 90 2.82 -8.60 -10.76
C LEU A 90 3.61 -7.52 -11.49
N LEU A 91 4.03 -6.52 -10.74
CA LEU A 91 4.90 -5.44 -11.22
C LEU A 91 6.29 -5.61 -10.64
N SER A 92 7.30 -5.83 -11.50
CA SER A 92 8.70 -5.74 -11.06
C SER A 92 9.20 -4.32 -11.19
N SER A 93 10.03 -3.92 -10.24
CA SER A 93 10.69 -2.61 -10.20
C SER A 93 12.19 -2.77 -10.38
N GLY A 94 12.75 -2.02 -11.32
CA GLY A 94 14.16 -2.02 -11.65
C GLY A 94 14.44 -1.11 -12.84
N ALA A 95 15.70 -0.80 -13.09
CA ALA A 95 16.06 0.12 -14.18
C ALA A 95 15.74 -0.51 -15.55
N GLY A 96 15.11 0.24 -16.42
CA GLY A 96 14.81 -0.13 -17.79
C GLY A 96 14.05 -1.47 -17.89
N PRO A 97 14.60 -2.46 -18.61
CA PRO A 97 13.91 -3.73 -18.88
C PRO A 97 13.75 -4.62 -17.65
N LEU A 98 14.22 -4.24 -16.47
CA LEU A 98 13.92 -4.89 -15.21
C LEU A 98 12.56 -4.47 -14.62
N SER A 99 11.99 -3.36 -15.09
CA SER A 99 10.60 -2.98 -14.84
C SER A 99 9.69 -3.70 -15.84
N ARG A 100 8.89 -4.65 -15.34
CA ARG A 100 8.03 -5.53 -16.15
C ARG A 100 6.68 -5.72 -15.50
N LEU A 101 5.63 -5.80 -16.32
CA LEU A 101 4.28 -6.11 -15.88
C LEU A 101 3.86 -7.48 -16.38
N TYR A 102 3.46 -8.34 -15.47
CA TYR A 102 2.94 -9.67 -15.75
C TYR A 102 1.49 -9.80 -15.32
N LYS A 103 0.72 -10.68 -15.99
CA LYS A 103 -0.65 -11.05 -15.61
C LYS A 103 -0.82 -12.56 -15.65
N ALA A 104 -1.50 -13.10 -14.64
CA ALA A 104 -2.02 -14.46 -14.65
C ALA A 104 -3.55 -14.44 -14.63
N ASN A 105 -4.17 -15.48 -15.25
CA ASN A 105 -5.62 -15.68 -15.25
C ASN A 105 -6.02 -17.13 -14.88
N ASP A 106 -5.08 -17.94 -14.42
CA ASP A 106 -5.23 -19.37 -14.13
C ASP A 106 -4.74 -19.76 -12.72
N GLY A 107 -4.61 -18.77 -11.83
CA GLY A 107 -4.16 -18.98 -10.47
C GLY A 107 -2.63 -18.94 -10.33
N GLY A 108 -1.93 -18.41 -11.30
CA GLY A 108 -0.47 -18.27 -11.30
C GLY A 108 0.27 -19.48 -11.87
N VAL A 109 -0.43 -20.38 -12.58
CA VAL A 109 0.20 -21.50 -13.31
C VAL A 109 0.97 -20.95 -14.51
N LYS A 110 0.38 -20.00 -15.23
CA LYS A 110 1.00 -19.27 -16.34
C LYS A 110 0.95 -17.77 -16.09
N TRP A 111 2.05 -17.10 -16.41
CA TRP A 111 2.18 -15.64 -16.37
C TRP A 111 2.49 -15.11 -17.76
N ASP A 112 1.63 -14.26 -18.29
CA ASP A 112 1.84 -13.55 -19.54
C ASP A 112 2.60 -12.25 -19.23
N LEU A 113 3.74 -12.03 -19.90
CA LEU A 113 4.47 -10.77 -19.86
C LEU A 113 3.71 -9.74 -20.73
N LEU A 114 3.02 -8.80 -20.09
CA LEU A 114 2.25 -7.78 -20.81
C LEU A 114 3.13 -6.64 -21.31
N MET A 115 4.07 -6.18 -20.49
CA MET A 115 4.92 -5.05 -20.84
C MET A 115 6.33 -5.19 -20.23
N VAL A 116 7.30 -4.64 -20.95
CA VAL A 116 8.64 -4.31 -20.47
C VAL A 116 8.80 -2.81 -20.61
N ASN A 117 9.39 -2.14 -19.63
CA ASN A 117 9.64 -0.71 -19.71
C ASN A 117 10.49 -0.39 -20.94
N PRO A 118 9.97 0.39 -21.91
CA PRO A 118 10.68 0.68 -23.15
C PRO A 118 11.81 1.68 -22.97
N ASN A 119 11.85 2.40 -21.83
CA ASN A 119 12.87 3.38 -21.56
C ASN A 119 14.01 2.78 -20.74
N PRO A 120 15.26 2.76 -21.24
CA PRO A 120 16.40 2.20 -20.51
C PRO A 120 16.69 2.83 -19.15
N LYS A 121 16.25 4.09 -18.94
CA LYS A 121 16.36 4.83 -17.69
C LYS A 121 15.08 4.83 -16.86
N GLY A 122 13.99 4.23 -17.39
CA GLY A 122 12.72 4.16 -16.70
C GLY A 122 12.79 3.22 -15.49
N PHE A 123 11.91 3.46 -14.53
CA PHE A 123 11.73 2.64 -13.34
C PHE A 123 10.26 2.70 -12.96
N TRP A 124 9.59 1.55 -12.80
CA TRP A 124 8.18 1.51 -12.44
C TRP A 124 8.01 1.28 -10.95
N ASP A 125 7.17 2.12 -10.32
CA ASP A 125 7.02 2.21 -8.88
C ASP A 125 5.76 1.56 -8.33
N GLY A 126 4.65 1.62 -9.08
CA GLY A 126 3.38 1.13 -8.60
C GLY A 126 2.35 0.89 -9.69
N ILE A 127 1.40 0.01 -9.38
CA ILE A 127 0.24 -0.30 -10.21
C ILE A 127 -1.02 -0.28 -9.34
N ALA A 128 -2.10 0.29 -9.85
CA ALA A 128 -3.42 0.25 -9.21
C ALA A 128 -4.51 0.02 -10.25
N MET A 129 -5.61 -0.63 -9.83
CA MET A 129 -6.75 -0.90 -10.68
C MET A 129 -8.00 -0.26 -10.07
N TRP A 130 -8.77 0.50 -10.87
CA TRP A 130 -10.10 1.00 -10.45
C TRP A 130 -11.15 -0.11 -10.48
N ASP A 131 -11.02 -1.00 -11.46
CA ASP A 131 -11.85 -2.19 -11.66
C ASP A 131 -11.06 -3.26 -12.41
N PRO A 132 -11.63 -4.43 -12.77
CA PRO A 132 -10.89 -5.49 -13.46
C PRO A 132 -10.28 -5.12 -14.81
N LEU A 133 -10.77 -4.06 -15.47
CA LEU A 133 -10.35 -3.66 -16.81
C LEU A 133 -9.56 -2.34 -16.82
N HIS A 134 -9.87 -1.42 -15.91
CA HIS A 134 -9.28 -0.08 -15.89
C HIS A 134 -8.20 0.04 -14.82
N GLY A 135 -7.05 0.53 -15.20
CA GLY A 135 -5.92 0.65 -14.28
C GLY A 135 -4.90 1.69 -14.70
N ILE A 136 -4.00 1.97 -13.76
CA ILE A 136 -2.93 2.95 -13.91
C ILE A 136 -1.62 2.36 -13.36
N LEU A 137 -0.52 2.66 -14.03
CA LEU A 137 0.84 2.35 -13.62
C LEU A 137 1.63 3.65 -13.55
N LEU A 138 2.43 3.77 -12.50
CA LEU A 138 3.31 4.91 -12.21
C LEU A 138 4.76 4.48 -12.30
N GLY A 139 5.59 5.33 -12.88
CA GLY A 139 7.04 5.22 -12.81
C GLY A 139 7.72 6.55 -12.57
N ASP A 140 9.00 6.46 -12.24
CA ASP A 140 9.91 7.57 -12.05
C ASP A 140 9.97 8.48 -13.27
N PRO A 141 10.38 9.75 -13.09
CA PRO A 141 10.44 10.71 -14.18
C PRO A 141 11.39 10.31 -15.31
N VAL A 142 10.85 10.29 -16.50
CA VAL A 142 11.60 10.16 -17.75
C VAL A 142 11.49 11.48 -18.51
N ASN A 143 12.61 12.08 -18.90
CA ASN A 143 12.67 13.39 -19.58
C ASN A 143 11.88 14.50 -18.82
N GLY A 144 11.96 14.49 -17.48
CA GLY A 144 11.35 15.50 -16.61
C GLY A 144 9.84 15.34 -16.39
N ARG A 145 9.26 14.16 -16.70
CA ARG A 145 7.86 13.83 -16.46
C ARG A 145 7.72 12.45 -15.86
N PHE A 146 6.81 12.30 -14.92
CA PHE A 146 6.46 10.97 -14.39
C PHE A 146 5.94 10.07 -15.51
N ASP A 147 6.36 8.81 -15.49
CA ASP A 147 5.98 7.80 -16.49
C ASP A 147 4.63 7.19 -16.08
N ILE A 148 3.58 7.58 -16.80
CA ILE A 148 2.19 7.15 -16.53
C ILE A 148 1.71 6.28 -17.68
N TRP A 149 1.16 5.11 -17.34
CA TRP A 149 0.51 4.20 -18.28
C TRP A 149 -0.88 3.86 -17.77
N THR A 150 -1.86 3.74 -18.68
CA THR A 150 -3.24 3.37 -18.35
C THR A 150 -3.73 2.23 -19.22
N THR A 151 -4.70 1.48 -18.72
CA THR A 151 -5.39 0.42 -19.47
C THR A 151 -6.89 0.58 -19.32
N SER A 152 -7.63 0.16 -20.37
CA SER A 152 -9.10 0.08 -20.40
C SER A 152 -9.62 -1.34 -20.70
N ASP A 153 -8.72 -2.32 -20.82
CA ASP A 153 -9.05 -3.73 -21.08
C ASP A 153 -8.28 -4.69 -20.13
N GLY A 154 -7.42 -4.12 -19.28
CA GLY A 154 -6.57 -4.87 -18.34
C GLY A 154 -5.44 -5.65 -18.99
N VAL A 155 -5.16 -5.43 -20.28
CA VAL A 155 -4.14 -6.15 -21.06
C VAL A 155 -3.25 -5.19 -21.85
N THR A 156 -3.88 -4.26 -22.57
CA THR A 156 -3.19 -3.25 -23.38
C THR A 156 -2.96 -1.99 -22.56
N TRP A 157 -1.72 -1.58 -22.43
CA TRP A 157 -1.36 -0.38 -21.67
C TRP A 157 -0.85 0.71 -22.59
N VAL A 158 -1.35 1.93 -22.40
CA VAL A 158 -1.06 3.09 -23.25
C VAL A 158 -0.40 4.16 -22.40
N GLN A 159 0.76 4.66 -22.87
CA GLN A 159 1.47 5.73 -22.20
C GLN A 159 0.69 7.04 -22.28
N GLN A 160 0.55 7.69 -21.13
CA GLN A 160 -0.09 9.00 -20.99
C GLN A 160 0.97 10.10 -20.85
N LYS A 161 0.58 11.35 -21.08
CA LYS A 161 1.42 12.49 -20.80
C LYS A 161 1.43 12.76 -19.28
N GLY A 162 2.35 12.15 -18.56
CA GLY A 162 2.49 12.35 -17.13
C GLY A 162 2.78 13.80 -16.71
N PRO A 163 2.55 14.15 -15.45
CA PRO A 163 2.81 15.50 -14.93
C PRO A 163 4.32 15.80 -14.86
N PRO A 164 4.71 17.07 -14.87
CA PRO A 164 6.12 17.46 -14.76
C PRO A 164 6.66 17.17 -13.36
N ALA A 165 7.86 16.59 -13.33
CA ALA A 165 8.65 16.40 -12.13
C ALA A 165 9.59 17.59 -11.89
N LEU A 166 9.92 17.83 -10.63
CA LEU A 166 11.01 18.74 -10.24
C LEU A 166 12.37 18.01 -10.36
N PRO A 167 13.48 18.74 -10.42
CA PRO A 167 14.81 18.13 -10.36
C PRO A 167 14.97 17.28 -9.09
N GLN A 168 15.51 16.06 -9.22
CA GLN A 168 15.72 15.12 -8.11
C GLN A 168 14.43 14.71 -7.37
N GLU A 169 13.29 14.78 -8.02
CA GLU A 169 12.03 14.22 -7.55
C GLU A 169 11.79 12.87 -8.19
N GLY A 170 11.30 11.90 -7.40
CA GLY A 170 10.93 10.57 -7.84
C GLY A 170 9.76 10.01 -7.05
N ALA A 171 9.28 8.84 -7.44
CA ALA A 171 8.32 8.06 -6.69
C ALA A 171 9.04 6.95 -5.91
N PHE A 172 8.28 6.10 -5.19
CA PHE A 172 8.87 5.02 -4.38
C PHE A 172 8.14 3.69 -4.60
N ALA A 173 8.86 2.71 -5.07
CA ALA A 173 8.41 1.33 -5.20
C ALA A 173 8.54 0.57 -3.86
N ALA A 174 7.88 1.02 -2.80
CA ALA A 174 8.05 0.47 -1.46
C ALA A 174 7.01 -0.62 -1.12
N SER A 175 5.72 -0.31 -1.30
CA SER A 175 4.61 -1.15 -0.87
C SER A 175 3.50 -1.27 -1.92
N ASN A 176 3.69 -0.68 -3.11
CA ASN A 176 2.68 -0.48 -4.15
C ASN A 176 1.56 0.53 -3.78
N THR A 177 1.57 1.09 -2.57
CA THR A 177 0.51 1.99 -2.08
C THR A 177 0.91 3.48 -2.11
N GLY A 178 2.05 3.81 -2.72
CA GLY A 178 2.42 5.17 -3.12
C GLY A 178 1.52 5.73 -4.22
N LEU A 179 0.91 4.82 -5.00
CA LEU A 179 -0.15 5.07 -5.97
C LEU A 179 -1.46 4.53 -5.39
N SER A 180 -2.48 5.39 -5.30
CA SER A 180 -3.80 5.07 -4.75
C SER A 180 -4.88 5.47 -5.74
N VAL A 181 -5.94 4.65 -5.86
CA VAL A 181 -7.10 4.92 -6.72
C VAL A 181 -8.39 4.83 -5.93
N ARG A 182 -9.42 5.57 -6.37
CA ARG A 182 -10.73 5.59 -5.74
C ARG A 182 -11.84 5.89 -6.74
N GLY A 183 -13.04 5.34 -6.47
CA GLY A 183 -14.15 5.47 -7.40
C GLY A 183 -13.81 4.88 -8.77
N ALA A 184 -14.29 5.53 -9.83
CA ALA A 184 -14.04 5.06 -11.20
C ALA A 184 -12.89 5.78 -11.92
N HIS A 185 -12.45 6.97 -11.42
CA HIS A 185 -11.58 7.85 -12.20
C HIS A 185 -10.51 8.58 -11.39
N GLU A 186 -10.57 8.50 -10.04
CA GLU A 186 -9.64 9.26 -9.19
C GLU A 186 -8.36 8.46 -8.93
N ALA A 187 -7.23 9.15 -9.01
CA ALA A 187 -5.92 8.60 -8.68
C ALA A 187 -5.06 9.63 -7.95
N TRP A 188 -4.27 9.18 -6.97
CA TRP A 188 -3.26 9.99 -6.28
C TRP A 188 -1.93 9.26 -6.31
N PHE A 189 -0.85 9.99 -6.41
CA PHE A 189 0.47 9.43 -6.12
C PHE A 189 1.35 10.41 -5.35
N GLY A 190 2.20 9.84 -4.49
CA GLY A 190 3.16 10.56 -3.68
C GLY A 190 4.55 10.54 -4.27
N THR A 191 5.33 11.60 -3.99
CA THR A 191 6.71 11.75 -4.45
C THR A 191 7.66 12.04 -3.31
N GLY A 192 8.94 11.91 -3.57
CA GLY A 192 10.02 12.24 -2.66
C GLY A 192 11.28 12.68 -3.38
N GLY A 193 12.42 12.58 -2.69
CA GLY A 193 13.65 13.20 -3.13
C GLY A 193 13.77 14.65 -2.69
N VAL A 194 14.91 15.28 -2.91
CA VAL A 194 15.25 16.61 -2.36
C VAL A 194 14.26 17.72 -2.74
N SER A 195 13.60 17.59 -3.89
CA SER A 195 12.58 18.55 -4.36
C SER A 195 11.16 18.02 -4.28
N GLY A 196 10.97 16.78 -3.81
CA GLY A 196 9.69 16.06 -3.77
C GLY A 196 8.80 16.42 -2.58
N GLY A 197 8.18 15.39 -1.97
CA GLY A 197 7.24 15.60 -0.87
C GLY A 197 5.91 16.19 -1.34
N ARG A 198 5.52 15.87 -2.57
CA ARG A 198 4.28 16.32 -3.20
C ARG A 198 3.29 15.18 -3.38
N VAL A 199 2.02 15.52 -3.49
CA VAL A 199 0.96 14.59 -3.90
C VAL A 199 0.33 15.12 -5.18
N PHE A 200 0.26 14.26 -6.17
CA PHE A 200 -0.45 14.49 -7.42
C PHE A 200 -1.85 13.87 -7.33
N HIS A 201 -2.85 14.54 -7.90
CA HIS A 201 -4.23 14.07 -7.93
C HIS A 201 -4.82 14.23 -9.34
N SER A 202 -5.41 13.17 -9.86
CA SER A 202 -6.16 13.12 -11.11
C SER A 202 -7.61 12.71 -10.83
N THR A 203 -8.54 13.25 -11.62
CA THR A 203 -9.97 12.91 -11.58
C THR A 203 -10.49 12.41 -12.94
N ASP A 204 -9.58 12.07 -13.85
CA ASP A 204 -9.87 11.74 -15.24
C ASP A 204 -8.98 10.58 -15.78
N ASP A 205 -8.83 9.53 -14.98
CA ASP A 205 -8.06 8.30 -15.30
C ASP A 205 -6.55 8.57 -15.52
N GLY A 206 -5.99 9.55 -14.81
CA GLY A 206 -4.57 9.88 -14.95
C GLY A 206 -4.21 10.70 -16.19
N LYS A 207 -5.18 11.29 -16.90
CA LYS A 207 -4.92 12.11 -18.09
C LYS A 207 -4.43 13.50 -17.73
N THR A 208 -5.01 14.11 -16.69
CA THR A 208 -4.55 15.40 -16.15
C THR A 208 -4.32 15.33 -14.65
N TRP A 209 -3.46 16.20 -14.14
CA TRP A 209 -3.00 16.15 -12.75
C TRP A 209 -2.93 17.54 -12.13
N THR A 210 -3.48 17.66 -10.95
CA THR A 210 -3.19 18.74 -10.00
C THR A 210 -2.08 18.29 -9.04
N VAL A 211 -1.42 19.24 -8.38
CA VAL A 211 -0.33 18.91 -7.45
C VAL A 211 -0.41 19.78 -6.20
N SER A 212 -0.17 19.18 -5.05
CA SER A 212 -0.10 19.83 -3.75
C SER A 212 1.20 19.47 -3.01
N LYS A 213 1.72 20.40 -2.21
CA LYS A 213 2.84 20.15 -1.31
C LYS A 213 2.36 19.47 -0.04
N THR A 214 3.21 18.66 0.56
CA THR A 214 2.96 18.04 1.85
C THR A 214 4.00 18.49 2.89
N PRO A 215 3.70 18.40 4.18
CA PRO A 215 4.69 18.58 5.25
C PRO A 215 5.58 17.34 5.48
N LEU A 216 5.46 16.29 4.65
CA LEU A 216 6.33 15.12 4.77
C LEU A 216 7.78 15.50 4.44
N ARG A 217 8.70 14.81 5.10
CA ARG A 217 10.13 15.00 4.91
C ARG A 217 10.54 14.71 3.46
N HIS A 218 11.37 15.58 2.89
CA HIS A 218 11.90 15.48 1.52
C HIS A 218 13.29 16.15 1.41
N ASP A 219 14.09 16.04 2.46
CA ASP A 219 15.43 16.65 2.55
C ASP A 219 16.57 15.70 2.11
N SER A 220 16.22 14.51 1.61
CA SER A 220 17.14 13.53 1.05
C SER A 220 16.48 12.76 -0.10
N GLU A 221 17.27 12.08 -0.91
CA GLU A 221 16.79 11.18 -1.97
C GLU A 221 15.97 9.99 -1.44
N ASN A 222 16.11 9.69 -0.13
CA ASN A 222 15.48 8.56 0.55
C ASN A 222 14.22 8.97 1.33
N ALA A 223 13.79 10.22 1.26
CA ALA A 223 12.70 10.77 2.03
C ALA A 223 11.55 11.27 1.14
N GLY A 224 10.31 11.08 1.60
CA GLY A 224 9.11 11.55 0.89
C GLY A 224 7.83 10.88 1.34
N VAL A 225 6.84 10.90 0.44
CA VAL A 225 5.54 10.25 0.56
C VAL A 225 5.66 8.83 0.01
N PHE A 226 5.42 7.82 0.84
CA PHE A 226 5.56 6.41 0.47
C PHE A 226 4.22 5.70 0.29
N SER A 227 3.17 6.20 0.92
CA SER A 227 1.85 5.58 0.85
C SER A 227 0.76 6.61 1.09
N ILE A 228 -0.36 6.46 0.38
CA ILE A 228 -1.54 7.33 0.48
C ILE A 228 -2.78 6.45 0.54
N ALA A 229 -3.67 6.73 1.49
CA ALA A 229 -4.99 6.10 1.54
C ALA A 229 -6.07 7.11 1.91
N PHE A 230 -7.31 6.83 1.51
CA PHE A 230 -8.47 7.67 1.78
C PHE A 230 -9.56 6.86 2.49
N SER A 231 -10.19 7.46 3.53
CA SER A 231 -11.37 6.88 4.19
C SER A 231 -12.66 7.19 3.43
N ASP A 232 -12.69 8.30 2.74
CA ASP A 232 -13.84 8.75 1.95
C ASP A 232 -13.35 9.67 0.80
N ALA A 233 -14.26 10.41 0.15
CA ALA A 233 -13.91 11.30 -0.96
C ALA A 233 -13.07 12.51 -0.56
N ARG A 234 -12.91 12.81 0.74
CA ARG A 234 -12.26 14.04 1.24
C ARG A 234 -11.10 13.76 2.19
N HIS A 235 -11.25 12.75 3.07
CA HIS A 235 -10.34 12.52 4.17
C HIS A 235 -9.32 11.46 3.81
N GLY A 236 -8.06 11.81 3.88
CA GLY A 236 -6.95 10.94 3.55
C GLY A 236 -5.76 11.12 4.47
N VAL A 237 -4.91 10.11 4.46
CA VAL A 237 -3.64 10.06 5.19
C VAL A 237 -2.53 9.70 4.20
N ALA A 238 -1.45 10.45 4.24
CA ALA A 238 -0.20 10.14 3.57
C ALA A 238 0.88 9.86 4.62
N VAL A 239 1.63 8.79 4.43
CA VAL A 239 2.74 8.44 5.32
C VAL A 239 4.06 8.29 4.56
N GLY A 240 5.16 8.41 5.28
CA GLY A 240 6.49 8.29 4.70
C GLY A 240 7.59 8.53 5.73
N GLY A 241 8.49 9.45 5.43
CA GLY A 241 9.70 9.75 6.20
C GLY A 241 10.95 9.42 5.40
N ASP A 242 12.04 9.11 6.07
CA ASP A 242 13.32 8.69 5.45
C ASP A 242 13.55 7.20 5.76
N PHE A 243 13.52 6.33 4.72
CA PHE A 243 13.65 4.89 4.92
C PHE A 243 15.06 4.47 5.39
N MET A 244 16.07 5.32 5.20
CA MET A 244 17.42 5.12 5.74
C MET A 244 17.55 5.54 7.20
N LYS A 245 16.54 6.27 7.72
CA LYS A 245 16.45 6.69 9.12
C LYS A 245 15.11 6.26 9.72
N PRO A 246 14.83 4.95 9.78
CA PRO A 246 13.49 4.44 10.07
C PRO A 246 12.94 4.79 11.47
N GLY A 247 13.79 5.21 12.40
CA GLY A 247 13.41 5.69 13.73
C GLY A 247 13.23 7.21 13.84
N ASP A 248 13.44 7.97 12.77
CA ASP A 248 13.26 9.42 12.78
C ASP A 248 11.78 9.79 12.55
N ALA A 249 11.19 10.49 13.53
CA ALA A 249 9.78 10.87 13.50
C ALA A 249 9.49 12.16 12.70
N ALA A 250 10.51 12.85 12.19
CA ALA A 250 10.32 14.11 11.51
C ALA A 250 9.65 13.93 10.15
N GLY A 251 8.50 14.60 9.94
CA GLY A 251 7.79 14.60 8.66
C GLY A 251 7.38 13.22 8.17
N THR A 252 6.77 12.41 9.04
CA THR A 252 6.40 11.02 8.74
C THR A 252 4.95 10.84 8.31
N ILE A 253 4.12 11.89 8.47
CA ILE A 253 2.68 11.82 8.19
C ILE A 253 2.12 13.18 7.81
N ALA A 254 1.10 13.16 6.94
CA ALA A 254 0.22 14.28 6.65
C ALA A 254 -1.23 13.78 6.51
N ILE A 255 -2.19 14.66 6.84
CA ILE A 255 -3.62 14.42 6.71
C ILE A 255 -4.24 15.45 5.76
N THR A 256 -5.27 15.05 5.05
CA THR A 256 -6.10 15.93 4.21
C THR A 256 -7.57 15.78 4.55
N GLU A 257 -8.34 16.88 4.42
CA GLU A 257 -9.80 16.94 4.60
C GLU A 257 -10.50 17.48 3.33
N ASP A 258 -9.77 17.60 2.22
CA ASP A 258 -10.24 18.22 0.98
C ASP A 258 -9.81 17.46 -0.29
N ALA A 259 -9.71 16.13 -0.21
CA ALA A 259 -9.30 15.22 -1.29
C ALA A 259 -7.84 15.40 -1.74
N GLY A 260 -6.95 15.84 -0.84
CA GLY A 260 -5.54 16.03 -1.15
C GLY A 260 -5.20 17.37 -1.82
N LYS A 261 -6.13 18.34 -1.84
CA LYS A 261 -5.84 19.71 -2.29
C LYS A 261 -4.88 20.41 -1.34
N THR A 262 -5.04 20.16 -0.04
CA THR A 262 -4.13 20.62 1.02
C THR A 262 -3.80 19.47 1.97
N TRP A 263 -2.60 19.53 2.54
CA TRP A 263 -2.08 18.54 3.47
C TRP A 263 -1.50 19.23 4.71
N ALA A 264 -1.84 18.75 5.89
CA ALA A 264 -1.38 19.29 7.17
C ALA A 264 -0.69 18.20 8.00
N ALA A 265 0.36 18.55 8.73
CA ALA A 265 0.95 17.68 9.74
C ALA A 265 0.01 17.60 10.94
N PRO A 266 -0.30 16.41 11.48
CA PRO A 266 -0.99 16.30 12.74
C PRO A 266 -0.08 16.73 13.90
N ALA A 267 -0.68 17.02 15.07
CA ALA A 267 0.07 17.46 16.24
C ALA A 267 1.10 16.42 16.75
N MET A 268 0.83 15.14 16.50
CA MET A 268 1.74 14.05 16.85
C MET A 268 2.14 13.28 15.58
N PRO A 269 3.43 13.26 15.19
CA PRO A 269 3.91 12.47 14.08
C PRO A 269 3.88 10.97 14.42
N LEU A 270 4.00 10.11 13.40
CA LEU A 270 4.34 8.71 13.60
C LEU A 270 5.77 8.59 14.17
N PRO A 271 6.06 7.55 14.98
CA PRO A 271 7.35 7.43 15.67
C PRO A 271 8.53 7.10 14.73
N GLY A 272 8.29 7.03 13.44
CA GLY A 272 9.31 6.78 12.42
C GLY A 272 8.71 6.52 11.05
N TYR A 273 9.56 6.16 10.11
CA TYR A 273 9.21 5.85 8.73
C TYR A 273 8.11 4.77 8.63
N ARG A 274 7.12 5.04 7.77
CA ARG A 274 6.08 4.07 7.39
C ARG A 274 6.01 3.95 5.87
N SER A 275 6.03 2.69 5.40
CA SER A 275 5.99 2.34 3.99
C SER A 275 4.58 2.16 3.45
N ALA A 276 3.62 1.88 4.30
CA ALA A 276 2.23 1.67 3.91
C ALA A 276 1.25 2.20 4.96
N VAL A 277 0.12 2.76 4.50
CA VAL A 277 -1.04 3.13 5.31
C VAL A 277 -2.31 2.58 4.67
N ALA A 278 -3.26 2.15 5.50
CA ALA A 278 -4.56 1.67 5.08
C ALA A 278 -5.66 2.17 6.03
N TYR A 279 -6.86 2.34 5.51
CA TYR A 279 -8.07 2.60 6.27
C TYR A 279 -8.96 1.36 6.28
N LEU A 280 -9.42 0.94 7.44
CA LEU A 280 -10.35 -0.16 7.65
C LEU A 280 -11.74 0.41 7.85
N ASP A 281 -12.58 0.30 6.83
CA ASP A 281 -13.93 0.86 6.88
C ASP A 281 -14.82 0.18 7.92
N ALA A 282 -14.66 -1.13 8.12
CA ALA A 282 -15.43 -1.92 9.09
C ALA A 282 -15.24 -1.43 10.53
N THR A 283 -14.04 -0.99 10.90
CA THR A 283 -13.70 -0.57 12.27
C THR A 283 -13.39 0.92 12.38
N LYS A 284 -13.41 1.66 11.26
CA LYS A 284 -13.07 3.08 11.17
C LYS A 284 -11.65 3.39 11.68
N MET A 285 -10.74 2.45 11.51
CA MET A 285 -9.36 2.56 11.97
C MET A 285 -8.40 2.81 10.81
N TRP A 286 -7.34 3.53 11.11
CA TRP A 286 -6.18 3.66 10.24
C TRP A 286 -5.05 2.78 10.78
N ILE A 287 -4.33 2.13 9.90
CA ILE A 287 -3.14 1.34 10.22
C ILE A 287 -1.98 1.84 9.37
N ALA A 288 -0.80 1.98 9.98
CA ALA A 288 0.43 2.26 9.27
C ALA A 288 1.49 1.21 9.63
N VAL A 289 2.21 0.72 8.63
CA VAL A 289 3.33 -0.21 8.83
C VAL A 289 4.60 0.32 8.17
N GLY A 290 5.74 -0.07 8.72
CA GLY A 290 7.05 0.24 8.16
C GLY A 290 8.12 -0.65 8.78
N THR A 291 9.37 -0.44 8.39
CA THR A 291 10.50 -1.26 8.85
C THR A 291 10.80 -1.11 10.34
N SER A 292 10.25 -0.08 11.01
CA SER A 292 10.43 0.18 12.45
C SER A 292 9.19 -0.14 13.31
N GLY A 293 8.13 -0.70 12.72
CA GLY A 293 6.93 -1.12 13.46
C GLY A 293 5.62 -0.75 12.81
N SER A 294 4.54 -0.92 13.58
CA SER A 294 3.15 -0.69 13.15
C SER A 294 2.39 0.14 14.15
N ASP A 295 1.54 1.05 13.67
CA ASP A 295 0.73 1.96 14.46
C ASP A 295 -0.72 1.94 14.02
N VAL A 296 -1.62 2.32 14.94
CA VAL A 296 -3.06 2.43 14.72
C VAL A 296 -3.56 3.80 15.17
N SER A 297 -4.50 4.37 14.41
CA SER A 297 -5.24 5.58 14.74
C SER A 297 -6.74 5.33 14.66
N ILE A 298 -7.51 5.93 15.57
CA ILE A 298 -8.99 5.86 15.64
C ILE A 298 -9.64 7.24 15.54
N ASP A 299 -8.88 8.28 15.24
CA ASP A 299 -9.30 9.68 15.24
C ASP A 299 -8.99 10.41 13.92
N GLY A 300 -9.04 9.67 12.82
CA GLY A 300 -8.80 10.24 11.48
C GLY A 300 -7.33 10.49 11.16
N GLY A 301 -6.41 9.78 11.78
CA GLY A 301 -4.98 9.95 11.56
C GLY A 301 -4.34 11.08 12.38
N ARG A 302 -5.06 11.67 13.32
CA ARG A 302 -4.58 12.80 14.15
C ARG A 302 -3.64 12.35 15.26
N THR A 303 -3.91 11.19 15.87
CA THR A 303 -3.03 10.55 16.83
C THR A 303 -2.83 9.08 16.52
N TRP A 304 -1.66 8.55 16.87
CA TRP A 304 -1.25 7.19 16.55
C TRP A 304 -0.70 6.48 17.78
N ARG A 305 -1.07 5.22 17.92
CA ARG A 305 -0.60 4.34 18.99
C ARG A 305 0.17 3.16 18.40
N PRO A 306 1.44 2.96 18.76
CA PRO A 306 2.19 1.77 18.35
C PRO A 306 1.56 0.51 18.94
N PHE A 307 1.49 -0.58 18.15
CA PHE A 307 0.96 -1.87 18.62
C PHE A 307 1.86 -3.06 18.27
N ASN A 308 2.81 -2.89 17.33
CA ASN A 308 3.74 -3.96 16.96
C ASN A 308 5.09 -3.37 16.57
N LYS A 309 6.19 -4.09 16.90
CA LYS A 309 7.57 -3.67 16.61
C LYS A 309 8.18 -4.39 15.39
N ALA A 310 7.53 -5.42 14.87
CA ALA A 310 8.03 -6.11 13.66
C ALA A 310 8.00 -5.18 12.46
N GLY A 311 9.03 -5.26 11.65
CA GLY A 311 9.16 -4.44 10.44
C GLY A 311 8.46 -5.10 9.25
N TYR A 312 7.47 -4.42 8.67
CA TYR A 312 6.78 -4.85 7.47
C TYR A 312 7.01 -3.86 6.32
N ASN A 313 7.01 -4.37 5.08
CA ASN A 313 7.15 -3.56 3.88
C ASN A 313 5.79 -3.10 3.34
N ALA A 314 4.79 -3.98 3.36
CA ALA A 314 3.46 -3.73 2.80
C ALA A 314 2.39 -4.43 3.62
N MET A 315 1.14 -3.95 3.47
CA MET A 315 -0.06 -4.59 4.03
C MET A 315 -1.25 -4.41 3.08
N SER A 316 -2.23 -5.29 3.19
CA SER A 316 -3.50 -5.20 2.46
C SER A 316 -4.62 -5.80 3.30
N PHE A 317 -5.79 -5.18 3.25
CA PHE A 317 -6.98 -5.58 4.01
C PHE A 317 -8.19 -5.77 3.11
N VAL A 318 -9.07 -6.67 3.55
CA VAL A 318 -10.44 -6.81 3.06
C VAL A 318 -11.37 -6.98 4.28
N GLY A 319 -12.29 -6.06 4.47
CA GLY A 319 -13.06 -6.00 5.72
C GLY A 319 -12.16 -5.81 6.94
N SER A 320 -12.23 -6.73 7.89
CA SER A 320 -11.40 -6.75 9.11
C SER A 320 -10.22 -7.74 9.03
N ILE A 321 -10.08 -8.48 7.93
CA ILE A 321 -8.97 -9.41 7.71
C ILE A 321 -7.91 -8.75 6.83
N GLY A 322 -6.65 -8.94 7.20
CA GLY A 322 -5.54 -8.40 6.41
C GLY A 322 -4.24 -9.14 6.63
N TRP A 323 -3.31 -8.90 5.75
CA TRP A 323 -1.96 -9.45 5.83
C TRP A 323 -0.92 -8.35 5.70
N ALA A 324 0.20 -8.57 6.39
CA ALA A 324 1.41 -7.77 6.25
C ALA A 324 2.57 -8.67 5.83
N VAL A 325 3.46 -8.14 4.97
CA VAL A 325 4.63 -8.85 4.47
C VAL A 325 5.90 -8.03 4.68
N GLY A 326 7.04 -8.72 4.79
CA GLY A 326 8.30 -8.06 5.12
C GLY A 326 9.55 -8.83 4.68
N PRO A 327 10.73 -8.42 5.18
CA PRO A 327 12.01 -9.06 4.85
C PRO A 327 12.05 -10.51 5.31
N GLY A 328 12.93 -11.31 4.68
CA GLY A 328 13.18 -12.69 5.09
C GLY A 328 11.99 -13.64 5.00
N GLY A 329 11.03 -13.36 4.10
CA GLY A 329 9.81 -14.14 3.95
C GLY A 329 8.76 -13.88 5.03
N MET A 330 8.90 -12.83 5.82
CA MET A 330 7.92 -12.50 6.86
C MET A 330 6.54 -12.28 6.25
N ILE A 331 5.54 -12.96 6.81
CA ILE A 331 4.13 -12.78 6.54
C ILE A 331 3.35 -12.95 7.83
N ALA A 332 2.33 -12.12 8.04
CA ALA A 332 1.49 -12.17 9.22
C ALA A 332 0.06 -11.78 8.88
N ILE A 333 -0.89 -12.35 9.64
CA ILE A 333 -2.31 -12.02 9.55
C ILE A 333 -2.71 -11.05 10.66
N ALA A 334 -3.63 -10.16 10.35
CA ALA A 334 -4.20 -9.20 11.30
C ALA A 334 -5.22 -9.87 12.25
N ASN A 335 -5.13 -9.56 13.53
CA ASN A 335 -6.08 -10.00 14.56
C ASN A 335 -6.57 -8.83 15.41
N GLY A 336 -7.83 -8.90 15.86
CA GLY A 336 -8.42 -7.89 16.75
C GLY A 336 -8.88 -6.61 16.04
N TRP A 337 -9.21 -6.70 14.79
CA TRP A 337 -9.61 -5.57 13.92
C TRP A 337 -11.11 -5.50 13.65
#